data_7254cdd7aaf471ed5e1b8b76dafa1fc1
#
_entry.id   7254cdd7aaf471ed5e1b8b76dafa1fc1
#
_cell.length_a   1.000
_cell.length_b   1.000
_cell.length_c   1.000
_cell.angle_alpha   90.00
_cell.angle_beta   90.00
_cell.angle_gamma   90.00
#
_symmetry.space_group_name_H-M   'P 1'
#
loop_
_entity.id
_entity.type
_entity.pdbx_description
1 polymer ?
#
loop_
_entity_poly.entity_id
_entity_poly.type
_entity_poly.pdbx_seq_one_letter_code
_entity_poly.pdbx_strand_id
1 'polypeptide(L)'
;MSRFRVVFVYAPFGSSTYPALGISQFKTALYNENIECDILYFNLEFAKKIGIQLYEALVKIPHHLLFCEWLFSSALFGENSSADSDFVREILWGEYPDFFSPSVMYNIMRIRDMIPDFFDTYADNVDWSQYGFIGFSSVFQQQCASLAIAKRIKNRFPDTKILFGGSNCFGSMGENLPDLFPFIDFVCTGEGDIAVLALAKAIVDGDIAPVIPGIVSRVENSVLTHSASLGCNLDSLQYPDYKDYFSQLNGIEKPEGFSYQVLVETSRGCSWGEKSQCTFCGFNGNDLTFRSKSPDRIIEEVRYLSQMYGKNISFTDNILAKSYFNHVIPALASIPGLEIFLELKGDLTRKQASLLAAAGVKRVHAGIESLSNSILQLMRKGTNLVQSLQTLKWCKHYGVTVNWNLLYGFPGEDPVEYQKMLELIPKIIHLTPPRGPNHLRFDRFSKYHRDPAAYGIIRLTPKNAYKYVYHSLSPHDIETQCNIFDADYNDQSELYEKDLTNAVREWQSYPEADFNLFKSGNSIHLVDTRTRGETREYLYSGLAAQIYLCCDAARSVESLINRFQVSSDEITTILEQFLSERIIIKSGNNYLSLAIEMSEPDTHYINSITVRSE
;
A
#
# COMPACT_ATOMS: atom_id res chain seq x y z
N MET A 1 3.19 -19.74 -41.03
CA MET A 1 2.08 -19.54 -40.10
C MET A 1 2.41 -18.30 -39.30
N SER A 2 1.53 -17.28 -39.30
CA SER A 2 1.70 -16.15 -38.37
C SER A 2 1.68 -16.71 -36.95
N ARG A 3 2.64 -16.31 -36.11
CA ARG A 3 2.63 -16.70 -34.70
C ARG A 3 1.36 -16.15 -34.05
N PHE A 4 0.72 -16.92 -33.16
CA PHE A 4 -0.39 -16.45 -32.39
C PHE A 4 0.08 -15.33 -31.44
N ARG A 5 -0.66 -14.23 -31.40
CA ARG A 5 -0.32 -13.06 -30.58
C ARG A 5 -1.42 -12.75 -29.59
N VAL A 6 -1.04 -12.29 -28.43
CA VAL A 6 -1.93 -11.76 -27.40
C VAL A 6 -1.47 -10.36 -27.01
N VAL A 7 -2.36 -9.58 -26.44
CA VAL A 7 -2.01 -8.28 -25.88
C VAL A 7 -2.64 -8.07 -24.52
N PHE A 8 -1.88 -7.48 -23.62
CA PHE A 8 -2.43 -6.97 -22.36
C PHE A 8 -2.49 -5.45 -22.38
N VAL A 9 -3.59 -4.90 -21.89
CA VAL A 9 -3.81 -3.45 -21.76
C VAL A 9 -3.75 -3.08 -20.28
N TYR A 10 -2.86 -2.14 -19.95
CA TYR A 10 -2.76 -1.57 -18.60
C TYR A 10 -3.41 -0.18 -18.59
N ALA A 11 -4.63 -0.12 -18.07
CA ALA A 11 -5.50 1.04 -18.16
C ALA A 11 -5.16 2.16 -17.14
N PRO A 12 -5.60 3.42 -17.36
CA PRO A 12 -5.66 4.43 -16.30
C PRO A 12 -6.59 3.97 -15.14
N PHE A 13 -6.34 4.27 -13.86
CA PHE A 13 -5.20 5.01 -13.33
C PHE A 13 -4.18 4.10 -12.65
N GLY A 14 -3.61 3.15 -13.37
CA GLY A 14 -2.36 2.56 -12.90
C GLY A 14 -1.27 3.63 -12.87
N SER A 15 -0.43 3.67 -11.83
CA SER A 15 0.64 4.68 -11.76
C SER A 15 1.58 4.62 -12.95
N SER A 16 2.06 5.77 -13.39
CA SER A 16 3.07 5.88 -14.44
C SER A 16 4.51 5.67 -13.93
N THR A 17 4.69 5.51 -12.63
CA THR A 17 6.02 5.42 -12.00
C THR A 17 6.52 3.98 -11.82
N TYR A 18 5.73 2.98 -12.20
CA TYR A 18 6.15 1.57 -12.18
C TYR A 18 5.43 0.73 -13.23
N PRO A 19 6.10 -0.32 -13.75
CA PRO A 19 5.50 -1.25 -14.70
C PRO A 19 4.44 -2.15 -14.05
N ALA A 20 3.59 -2.76 -14.87
CA ALA A 20 2.62 -3.75 -14.43
C ALA A 20 3.28 -5.11 -14.24
N LEU A 21 3.52 -5.54 -13.00
CA LEU A 21 4.27 -6.75 -12.66
C LEU A 21 3.63 -8.02 -13.25
N GLY A 22 2.36 -8.29 -12.92
CA GLY A 22 1.73 -9.58 -13.25
C GLY A 22 1.69 -9.86 -14.76
N ILE A 23 1.22 -8.90 -15.56
CA ILE A 23 1.16 -9.07 -17.02
C ILE A 23 2.55 -9.11 -17.66
N SER A 24 3.57 -8.50 -17.03
CA SER A 24 4.96 -8.61 -17.49
C SER A 24 5.57 -9.99 -17.22
N GLN A 25 5.14 -10.68 -16.17
CA GLN A 25 5.48 -12.10 -15.93
C GLN A 25 4.77 -13.00 -16.94
N PHE A 26 3.49 -12.74 -17.24
CA PHE A 26 2.75 -13.49 -18.27
C PHE A 26 3.40 -13.36 -19.64
N LYS A 27 3.89 -12.16 -20.00
CA LYS A 27 4.61 -11.94 -21.27
C LYS A 27 5.79 -12.91 -21.42
N THR A 28 6.61 -13.02 -20.39
CA THR A 28 7.75 -13.95 -20.42
C THR A 28 7.31 -15.42 -20.46
N ALA A 29 6.25 -15.78 -19.69
CA ALA A 29 5.73 -17.14 -19.68
C ALA A 29 5.14 -17.54 -21.05
N LEU A 30 4.38 -16.66 -21.69
CA LEU A 30 3.80 -16.86 -23.02
C LEU A 30 4.88 -16.98 -24.11
N TYR A 31 5.91 -16.14 -24.03
CA TYR A 31 7.05 -16.22 -24.96
C TYR A 31 7.74 -17.59 -24.93
N ASN A 32 7.90 -18.19 -23.76
CA ASN A 32 8.47 -19.52 -23.59
C ASN A 32 7.61 -20.64 -24.21
N GLU A 33 6.31 -20.36 -24.42
CA GLU A 33 5.36 -21.26 -25.12
C GLU A 33 5.19 -20.90 -26.60
N ASN A 34 6.07 -20.06 -27.18
CA ASN A 34 6.01 -19.55 -28.54
C ASN A 34 4.75 -18.72 -28.87
N ILE A 35 4.15 -18.09 -27.87
CA ILE A 35 3.05 -17.14 -28.02
C ILE A 35 3.62 -15.73 -27.89
N GLU A 36 3.47 -14.90 -28.92
CA GLU A 36 3.89 -13.49 -28.87
C GLU A 36 2.96 -12.70 -27.97
N CYS A 37 3.51 -11.80 -27.18
CA CYS A 37 2.75 -10.99 -26.24
C CYS A 37 3.24 -9.54 -26.21
N ASP A 38 2.33 -8.62 -26.43
CA ASP A 38 2.55 -7.17 -26.28
C ASP A 38 1.88 -6.67 -25.01
N ILE A 39 2.43 -5.61 -24.41
CA ILE A 39 1.79 -4.88 -23.32
C ILE A 39 1.62 -3.43 -23.76
N LEU A 40 0.38 -2.97 -23.82
CA LEU A 40 0.03 -1.60 -24.13
C LEU A 40 -0.29 -0.84 -22.85
N TYR A 41 0.57 0.11 -22.52
CA TYR A 41 0.42 0.97 -21.34
C TYR A 41 -0.49 2.16 -21.68
N PHE A 42 -1.79 1.91 -21.72
CA PHE A 42 -2.80 2.94 -22.01
C PHE A 42 -2.81 4.05 -20.94
N ASN A 43 -2.43 3.72 -19.71
CA ASN A 43 -2.18 4.69 -18.66
C ASN A 43 -1.08 5.70 -19.02
N LEU A 44 -0.01 5.27 -19.69
CA LEU A 44 1.07 6.15 -20.14
C LEU A 44 0.61 7.07 -21.29
N GLU A 45 -0.19 6.56 -22.22
CA GLU A 45 -0.77 7.39 -23.28
C GLU A 45 -1.71 8.47 -22.72
N PHE A 46 -2.51 8.12 -21.69
CA PHE A 46 -3.35 9.10 -21.02
C PHE A 46 -2.51 10.10 -20.20
N ALA A 47 -1.48 9.63 -19.48
CA ALA A 47 -0.53 10.49 -18.78
C ALA A 47 0.20 11.46 -19.74
N LYS A 48 0.56 11.01 -20.94
CA LYS A 48 1.12 11.86 -21.99
C LYS A 48 0.13 12.95 -22.43
N LYS A 49 -1.16 12.60 -22.54
CA LYS A 49 -2.22 13.50 -23.00
C LYS A 49 -2.51 14.63 -21.99
N ILE A 50 -2.55 14.33 -20.68
CA ILE A 50 -2.90 15.31 -19.63
C ILE A 50 -1.68 15.90 -18.91
N GLY A 51 -0.49 15.36 -19.17
CA GLY A 51 0.75 15.66 -18.45
C GLY A 51 0.98 14.74 -17.26
N ILE A 52 2.18 14.15 -17.19
CA ILE A 52 2.51 13.09 -16.20
C ILE A 52 2.42 13.60 -14.75
N GLN A 53 2.71 14.88 -14.48
CA GLN A 53 2.60 15.47 -13.14
C GLN A 53 1.13 15.51 -12.67
N LEU A 54 0.23 15.97 -13.55
CA LEU A 54 -1.19 16.00 -13.23
C LEU A 54 -1.73 14.58 -13.08
N TYR A 55 -1.33 13.67 -13.98
CA TYR A 55 -1.70 12.27 -13.92
C TYR A 55 -1.36 11.64 -12.55
N GLU A 56 -0.11 11.80 -12.08
CA GLU A 56 0.33 11.27 -10.79
C GLU A 56 -0.31 11.99 -9.59
N ALA A 57 -0.70 13.25 -9.74
CA ALA A 57 -1.51 13.94 -8.72
C ALA A 57 -2.90 13.32 -8.59
N LEU A 58 -3.54 12.99 -9.72
CA LEU A 58 -4.86 12.33 -9.75
C LEU A 58 -4.80 10.90 -9.20
N VAL A 59 -3.73 10.14 -9.52
CA VAL A 59 -3.50 8.78 -8.97
C VAL A 59 -3.46 8.77 -7.44
N LYS A 60 -3.02 9.86 -6.81
CA LYS A 60 -2.90 9.99 -5.34
C LYS A 60 -4.21 10.36 -4.63
N ILE A 61 -5.25 10.69 -5.39
CA ILE A 61 -6.58 10.97 -4.79
C ILE A 61 -7.07 9.70 -4.09
N PRO A 62 -7.63 9.82 -2.86
CA PRO A 62 -8.04 8.65 -2.08
C PRO A 62 -9.01 7.74 -2.83
N HIS A 63 -8.73 6.45 -2.84
CA HIS A 63 -9.47 5.45 -3.62
C HIS A 63 -10.94 5.34 -3.20
N HIS A 64 -11.27 5.62 -1.94
CA HIS A 64 -12.64 5.55 -1.44
C HIS A 64 -13.57 6.60 -2.02
N LEU A 65 -13.04 7.67 -2.63
CA LEU A 65 -13.82 8.66 -3.36
C LEU A 65 -14.26 8.14 -4.73
N LEU A 66 -13.66 7.08 -5.26
CA LEU A 66 -13.89 6.57 -6.62
C LEU A 66 -13.72 7.65 -7.71
N PHE A 67 -12.90 8.66 -7.44
CA PHE A 67 -12.71 9.80 -8.35
C PHE A 67 -12.24 9.35 -9.73
N CYS A 68 -11.25 8.48 -9.80
CA CYS A 68 -10.71 7.99 -11.06
C CYS A 68 -11.69 7.09 -11.81
N GLU A 69 -12.52 6.32 -11.09
CA GLU A 69 -13.63 5.57 -11.70
C GLU A 69 -14.70 6.50 -12.26
N TRP A 70 -15.10 7.52 -11.50
CA TRP A 70 -16.06 8.53 -11.96
C TRP A 70 -15.58 9.26 -13.21
N LEU A 71 -14.29 9.56 -13.29
CA LEU A 71 -13.70 10.27 -14.44
C LEU A 71 -13.97 9.52 -15.76
N PHE A 72 -14.00 8.19 -15.73
CA PHE A 72 -14.26 7.33 -16.89
C PHE A 72 -15.69 6.79 -16.99
N SER A 73 -16.56 7.03 -16.01
CA SER A 73 -17.91 6.45 -15.99
C SER A 73 -18.76 6.86 -17.20
N SER A 74 -18.67 8.13 -17.65
CA SER A 74 -19.39 8.58 -18.85
C SER A 74 -18.93 7.89 -20.13
N ALA A 75 -17.64 7.56 -20.23
CA ALA A 75 -17.11 6.82 -21.37
C ALA A 75 -17.62 5.37 -21.40
N LEU A 76 -17.99 4.78 -20.28
CA LEU A 76 -18.53 3.43 -20.18
C LEU A 76 -20.06 3.38 -20.32
N PHE A 77 -20.77 4.22 -19.56
CA PHE A 77 -22.22 4.17 -19.40
C PHE A 77 -22.96 5.24 -20.21
N GLY A 78 -22.27 6.24 -20.75
CA GLY A 78 -22.86 7.46 -21.31
C GLY A 78 -22.99 8.58 -20.27
N GLU A 79 -23.39 9.74 -20.72
CA GLU A 79 -23.56 10.91 -19.86
C GLU A 79 -24.78 10.77 -18.93
N ASN A 80 -24.61 11.18 -17.68
CA ASN A 80 -25.68 11.32 -16.69
C ASN A 80 -25.41 12.55 -15.82
N SER A 81 -25.84 13.71 -16.31
CA SER A 81 -25.57 15.01 -15.66
C SER A 81 -26.10 15.11 -14.23
N SER A 82 -27.17 14.38 -13.89
CA SER A 82 -27.67 14.34 -12.51
C SER A 82 -26.73 13.58 -11.59
N ALA A 83 -26.31 12.36 -11.99
CA ALA A 83 -25.37 11.57 -11.22
C ALA A 83 -24.02 12.29 -11.07
N ASP A 84 -23.55 12.97 -12.11
CA ASP A 84 -22.31 13.74 -12.08
C ASP A 84 -22.39 14.93 -11.12
N SER A 85 -23.49 15.69 -11.16
CA SER A 85 -23.71 16.82 -10.26
C SER A 85 -23.80 16.39 -8.79
N ASP A 86 -24.46 15.27 -8.56
CA ASP A 86 -24.60 14.69 -7.22
C ASP A 86 -23.26 14.14 -6.72
N PHE A 87 -22.47 13.47 -7.57
CA PHE A 87 -21.12 13.01 -7.23
C PHE A 87 -20.20 14.17 -6.83
N VAL A 88 -20.20 15.26 -7.61
CA VAL A 88 -19.38 16.45 -7.30
C VAL A 88 -19.82 17.05 -5.97
N ARG A 89 -21.14 17.22 -5.77
CA ARG A 89 -21.68 17.85 -4.56
C ARG A 89 -21.46 17.01 -3.31
N GLU A 90 -21.80 15.71 -3.36
CA GLU A 90 -21.85 14.86 -2.18
C GLU A 90 -20.50 14.20 -1.87
N ILE A 91 -19.73 13.84 -2.89
CA ILE A 91 -18.47 13.13 -2.70
C ILE A 91 -17.29 14.10 -2.72
N LEU A 92 -17.09 14.85 -3.82
CA LEU A 92 -15.89 15.67 -3.94
C LEU A 92 -15.92 16.88 -3.00
N TRP A 93 -16.99 17.65 -3.02
CA TRP A 93 -17.14 18.81 -2.14
C TRP A 93 -17.57 18.45 -0.72
N GLY A 94 -18.28 17.35 -0.54
CA GLY A 94 -18.68 16.85 0.78
C GLY A 94 -17.50 16.34 1.60
N GLU A 95 -16.61 15.56 0.99
CA GLU A 95 -15.49 14.93 1.72
C GLU A 95 -14.17 15.71 1.61
N TYR A 96 -13.92 16.46 0.49
CA TYR A 96 -12.64 17.15 0.23
C TYR A 96 -12.82 18.55 -0.39
N PRO A 97 -13.57 19.46 0.23
CA PRO A 97 -13.90 20.77 -0.35
C PRO A 97 -12.67 21.62 -0.67
N ASP A 98 -11.65 21.59 0.17
CA ASP A 98 -10.44 22.41 0.01
C ASP A 98 -9.60 21.97 -1.21
N PHE A 99 -9.60 20.68 -1.55
CA PHE A 99 -8.87 20.15 -2.69
C PHE A 99 -9.61 20.43 -4.01
N PHE A 100 -10.92 20.22 -4.05
CA PHE A 100 -11.74 20.34 -5.25
C PHE A 100 -12.32 21.78 -5.42
N SER A 101 -11.43 22.77 -5.41
CA SER A 101 -11.83 24.16 -5.67
C SER A 101 -12.50 24.31 -7.05
N PRO A 102 -13.29 25.38 -7.31
CA PRO A 102 -13.92 25.61 -8.61
C PRO A 102 -12.95 25.61 -9.80
N SER A 103 -11.73 26.12 -9.62
CA SER A 103 -10.70 26.12 -10.66
C SER A 103 -10.13 24.72 -10.93
N VAL A 104 -9.95 23.91 -9.90
CA VAL A 104 -9.56 22.50 -10.04
C VAL A 104 -10.65 21.72 -10.74
N MET A 105 -11.92 21.90 -10.34
CA MET A 105 -13.07 21.24 -10.97
C MET A 105 -13.24 21.61 -12.43
N TYR A 106 -13.03 22.87 -12.80
CA TYR A 106 -13.07 23.28 -14.20
C TYR A 106 -12.07 22.49 -15.06
N ASN A 107 -10.84 22.31 -14.59
CA ASN A 107 -9.84 21.53 -15.31
C ASN A 107 -10.18 20.02 -15.34
N ILE A 108 -10.73 19.49 -14.26
CA ILE A 108 -11.18 18.09 -14.18
C ILE A 108 -12.30 17.84 -15.20
N MET A 109 -13.29 18.72 -15.29
CA MET A 109 -14.38 18.58 -16.27
C MET A 109 -13.87 18.59 -17.71
N ARG A 110 -12.92 19.47 -18.03
CA ARG A 110 -12.28 19.49 -19.35
C ARG A 110 -11.54 18.17 -19.67
N ILE A 111 -10.90 17.57 -18.68
CA ILE A 111 -10.29 16.25 -18.84
C ILE A 111 -11.38 15.22 -19.11
N ARG A 112 -12.46 15.23 -18.33
CA ARG A 112 -13.56 14.29 -18.46
C ARG A 112 -14.22 14.38 -19.86
N ASP A 113 -14.46 15.58 -20.35
CA ASP A 113 -15.08 15.83 -21.66
C ASP A 113 -14.24 15.30 -22.84
N MET A 114 -12.90 15.27 -22.70
CA MET A 114 -12.03 14.76 -23.76
C MET A 114 -11.88 13.23 -23.77
N ILE A 115 -12.28 12.54 -22.70
CA ILE A 115 -12.03 11.09 -22.52
C ILE A 115 -12.73 10.24 -23.61
N PRO A 116 -14.00 10.44 -23.98
CA PRO A 116 -14.65 9.65 -25.03
C PRO A 116 -13.88 9.67 -26.36
N ASP A 117 -13.52 10.85 -26.84
CA ASP A 117 -12.77 11.01 -28.10
C ASP A 117 -11.36 10.42 -28.01
N PHE A 118 -10.71 10.56 -26.86
CA PHE A 118 -9.40 9.96 -26.61
C PHE A 118 -9.47 8.43 -26.66
N PHE A 119 -10.50 7.83 -26.06
CA PHE A 119 -10.70 6.38 -26.07
C PHE A 119 -11.05 5.87 -27.47
N ASP A 120 -11.87 6.59 -28.22
CA ASP A 120 -12.19 6.24 -29.60
C ASP A 120 -10.94 6.29 -30.49
N THR A 121 -10.15 7.37 -30.38
CA THR A 121 -8.87 7.50 -31.07
C THR A 121 -7.91 6.36 -30.73
N TYR A 122 -7.80 5.98 -29.45
CA TYR A 122 -6.92 4.88 -29.03
C TYR A 122 -7.40 3.53 -29.59
N ALA A 123 -8.72 3.28 -29.57
CA ALA A 123 -9.29 2.07 -30.12
C ALA A 123 -9.11 1.96 -31.63
N ASP A 124 -9.09 3.08 -32.34
CA ASP A 124 -8.92 3.13 -33.81
C ASP A 124 -7.45 3.01 -34.24
N ASN A 125 -6.49 3.43 -33.42
CA ASN A 125 -5.07 3.46 -33.76
C ASN A 125 -4.36 2.11 -33.63
N VAL A 126 -4.99 1.11 -33.04
CA VAL A 126 -4.43 -0.24 -32.85
C VAL A 126 -5.19 -1.24 -33.70
N ASP A 127 -4.48 -2.05 -34.47
CA ASP A 127 -5.07 -3.19 -35.17
C ASP A 127 -5.28 -4.35 -34.19
N TRP A 128 -6.45 -4.39 -33.56
CA TRP A 128 -6.81 -5.41 -32.59
C TRP A 128 -7.07 -6.78 -33.20
N SER A 129 -7.35 -6.84 -34.52
CA SER A 129 -7.65 -8.10 -35.23
C SER A 129 -6.46 -9.06 -35.30
N GLN A 130 -5.24 -8.55 -35.09
CA GLN A 130 -4.03 -9.37 -35.07
C GLN A 130 -3.85 -10.21 -33.79
N TYR A 131 -4.67 -9.95 -32.76
CA TYR A 131 -4.55 -10.60 -31.45
C TYR A 131 -5.65 -11.66 -31.25
N GLY A 132 -5.27 -12.83 -30.80
CA GLY A 132 -6.18 -13.93 -30.47
C GLY A 132 -7.04 -13.64 -29.24
N PHE A 133 -6.48 -12.94 -28.25
CA PHE A 133 -7.26 -12.29 -27.20
C PHE A 133 -6.58 -11.03 -26.67
N ILE A 134 -7.38 -10.18 -26.02
CA ILE A 134 -6.97 -8.94 -25.38
C ILE A 134 -7.25 -9.07 -23.89
N GLY A 135 -6.21 -9.02 -23.06
CA GLY A 135 -6.31 -9.09 -21.61
C GLY A 135 -6.28 -7.71 -20.97
N PHE A 136 -7.12 -7.49 -19.97
CA PHE A 136 -7.15 -6.29 -19.13
C PHE A 136 -6.77 -6.63 -17.70
N SER A 137 -5.73 -5.98 -17.18
CA SER A 137 -5.40 -6.04 -15.76
C SER A 137 -6.10 -4.88 -15.04
N SER A 138 -7.13 -5.19 -14.26
CA SER A 138 -7.91 -4.20 -13.52
C SER A 138 -7.62 -4.29 -12.02
N VAL A 139 -7.03 -3.23 -11.49
CA VAL A 139 -6.64 -3.12 -10.08
C VAL A 139 -7.06 -1.75 -9.54
N PHE A 140 -7.65 -1.69 -8.35
CA PHE A 140 -8.14 -0.45 -7.75
C PHE A 140 -9.00 0.39 -8.70
N GLN A 141 -8.54 1.59 -9.08
CA GLN A 141 -9.26 2.59 -9.87
C GLN A 141 -9.09 2.41 -11.40
N GLN A 142 -8.99 1.19 -11.89
CA GLN A 142 -8.82 0.89 -13.32
C GLN A 142 -10.06 0.27 -13.98
N GLN A 143 -11.15 0.03 -13.21
CA GLN A 143 -12.28 -0.76 -13.68
C GLN A 143 -13.06 -0.06 -14.80
N CYS A 144 -13.54 1.16 -14.56
CA CYS A 144 -14.32 1.90 -15.57
C CYS A 144 -13.51 2.17 -16.84
N ALA A 145 -12.24 2.53 -16.71
CA ALA A 145 -11.37 2.75 -17.87
C ALA A 145 -11.16 1.47 -18.68
N SER A 146 -10.87 0.35 -18.01
CA SER A 146 -10.69 -0.96 -18.66
C SER A 146 -11.97 -1.40 -19.38
N LEU A 147 -13.12 -1.29 -18.73
CA LEU A 147 -14.41 -1.65 -19.31
C LEU A 147 -14.78 -0.73 -20.50
N ALA A 148 -14.52 0.56 -20.38
CA ALA A 148 -14.84 1.52 -21.44
C ALA A 148 -14.04 1.28 -22.73
N ILE A 149 -12.74 0.97 -22.62
CA ILE A 149 -11.93 0.66 -23.79
C ILE A 149 -12.24 -0.73 -24.35
N ALA A 150 -12.46 -1.74 -23.49
CA ALA A 150 -12.85 -3.08 -23.91
C ALA A 150 -14.16 -3.09 -24.70
N LYS A 151 -15.18 -2.33 -24.23
CA LYS A 151 -16.46 -2.15 -24.95
C LYS A 151 -16.25 -1.57 -26.35
N ARG A 152 -15.39 -0.56 -26.50
CA ARG A 152 -15.09 0.07 -27.80
C ARG A 152 -14.38 -0.90 -28.74
N ILE A 153 -13.40 -1.63 -28.23
CA ILE A 153 -12.70 -2.65 -29.02
C ILE A 153 -13.67 -3.73 -29.50
N LYS A 154 -14.48 -4.28 -28.59
CA LYS A 154 -15.45 -5.33 -28.92
C LYS A 154 -16.48 -4.88 -29.96
N ASN A 155 -16.92 -3.62 -29.91
CA ASN A 155 -17.85 -3.06 -30.88
C ASN A 155 -17.24 -2.93 -32.30
N ARG A 156 -15.92 -2.66 -32.39
CA ARG A 156 -15.18 -2.56 -33.67
C ARG A 156 -14.71 -3.91 -34.21
N PHE A 157 -14.36 -4.80 -33.27
CA PHE A 157 -13.79 -6.12 -33.55
C PHE A 157 -14.57 -7.21 -32.76
N PRO A 158 -15.80 -7.56 -33.19
CA PRO A 158 -16.70 -8.44 -32.43
C PRO A 158 -16.14 -9.84 -32.15
N ASP A 159 -15.30 -10.35 -33.05
CA ASP A 159 -14.72 -11.71 -32.93
C ASP A 159 -13.55 -11.77 -31.95
N THR A 160 -12.99 -10.64 -31.54
CA THR A 160 -11.87 -10.58 -30.61
C THR A 160 -12.29 -11.02 -29.21
N LYS A 161 -11.50 -11.89 -28.59
CA LYS A 161 -11.76 -12.37 -27.24
C LYS A 161 -11.24 -11.38 -26.20
N ILE A 162 -12.07 -11.07 -25.21
CA ILE A 162 -11.75 -10.14 -24.12
C ILE A 162 -11.60 -10.91 -22.81
N LEU A 163 -10.43 -10.79 -22.17
CA LEU A 163 -10.11 -11.34 -20.85
C LEU A 163 -9.96 -10.22 -19.82
N PHE A 164 -10.62 -10.34 -18.68
CA PHE A 164 -10.39 -9.49 -17.50
C PHE A 164 -9.70 -10.27 -16.39
N GLY A 165 -8.86 -9.58 -15.60
CA GLY A 165 -8.21 -10.11 -14.40
C GLY A 165 -7.70 -8.99 -13.51
N GLY A 166 -7.03 -9.36 -12.41
CA GLY A 166 -6.56 -8.44 -11.39
C GLY A 166 -7.48 -8.36 -10.19
N SER A 167 -7.15 -7.54 -9.19
CA SER A 167 -7.84 -7.53 -7.89
C SER A 167 -9.33 -7.15 -7.98
N ASN A 168 -9.74 -6.38 -8.99
CA ASN A 168 -11.14 -6.04 -9.21
C ASN A 168 -11.98 -7.21 -9.77
N CYS A 169 -11.32 -8.30 -10.17
CA CYS A 169 -11.95 -9.52 -10.66
C CYS A 169 -11.90 -10.66 -9.64
N PHE A 170 -11.56 -10.41 -8.39
CA PHE A 170 -11.34 -11.47 -7.41
C PHE A 170 -12.65 -12.07 -6.92
N GLY A 171 -12.75 -13.42 -6.93
CA GLY A 171 -13.90 -14.17 -6.43
C GLY A 171 -15.22 -13.74 -7.07
N SER A 172 -16.25 -13.51 -6.25
CA SER A 172 -17.59 -13.17 -6.71
C SER A 172 -17.69 -11.89 -7.55
N MET A 173 -16.78 -10.93 -7.40
CA MET A 173 -16.74 -9.73 -8.24
C MET A 173 -16.44 -10.12 -9.70
N GLY A 174 -15.47 -11.00 -9.90
CA GLY A 174 -15.12 -11.49 -11.24
C GLY A 174 -16.14 -12.48 -11.80
N GLU A 175 -16.73 -13.33 -10.96
CA GLU A 175 -17.74 -14.31 -11.38
C GLU A 175 -18.97 -13.66 -12.01
N ASN A 176 -19.39 -12.50 -11.50
CA ASN A 176 -20.57 -11.77 -12.02
C ASN A 176 -20.23 -10.81 -13.18
N LEU A 177 -18.96 -10.54 -13.42
CA LEU A 177 -18.54 -9.51 -14.39
C LEU A 177 -19.01 -9.77 -15.82
N PRO A 178 -18.98 -11.02 -16.37
CA PRO A 178 -19.50 -11.30 -17.71
C PRO A 178 -21.01 -11.10 -17.85
N ASP A 179 -21.79 -11.28 -16.78
CA ASP A 179 -23.24 -11.03 -16.82
C ASP A 179 -23.55 -9.54 -16.87
N LEU A 180 -22.81 -8.76 -16.13
CA LEU A 180 -22.94 -7.29 -16.11
C LEU A 180 -22.44 -6.64 -17.41
N PHE A 181 -21.41 -7.20 -18.03
CA PHE A 181 -20.75 -6.67 -19.22
C PHE A 181 -20.60 -7.75 -20.29
N PRO A 182 -21.64 -8.00 -21.11
CA PRO A 182 -21.69 -9.09 -22.08
C PRO A 182 -20.61 -9.11 -23.14
N PHE A 183 -19.83 -8.03 -23.27
CA PHE A 183 -18.68 -7.96 -24.18
C PHE A 183 -17.41 -8.64 -23.59
N ILE A 184 -17.43 -9.13 -22.35
CA ILE A 184 -16.34 -9.87 -21.72
C ILE A 184 -16.55 -11.37 -22.00
N ASP A 185 -15.54 -12.01 -22.59
CA ASP A 185 -15.57 -13.44 -22.90
C ASP A 185 -15.02 -14.28 -21.72
N PHE A 186 -13.98 -13.79 -21.06
CA PHE A 186 -13.27 -14.52 -19.97
C PHE A 186 -12.96 -13.61 -18.80
N VAL A 187 -13.01 -14.18 -17.58
CA VAL A 187 -12.53 -13.50 -16.37
C VAL A 187 -11.64 -14.44 -15.56
N CYS A 188 -10.45 -13.98 -15.22
CA CYS A 188 -9.58 -14.65 -14.26
C CYS A 188 -9.91 -14.16 -12.84
N THR A 189 -10.50 -15.03 -12.01
CA THR A 189 -11.05 -14.69 -10.70
C THR A 189 -10.07 -14.91 -9.54
N GLY A 190 -8.81 -15.23 -9.84
CA GLY A 190 -7.75 -15.50 -8.86
C GLY A 190 -6.37 -15.25 -9.44
N GLU A 191 -5.39 -16.07 -9.04
CA GLU A 191 -4.04 -16.01 -9.59
C GLU A 191 -4.02 -16.46 -11.06
N GLY A 192 -3.46 -15.60 -11.92
CA GLY A 192 -3.49 -15.83 -13.37
C GLY A 192 -2.30 -16.66 -13.91
N ASP A 193 -1.28 -16.94 -13.11
CA ASP A 193 -0.01 -17.49 -13.58
C ASP A 193 -0.15 -18.81 -14.37
N ILE A 194 -1.01 -19.70 -13.88
CA ILE A 194 -1.34 -20.97 -14.55
C ILE A 194 -2.54 -20.78 -15.47
N ALA A 195 -3.58 -20.09 -15.00
CA ALA A 195 -4.87 -20.01 -15.67
C ALA A 195 -4.81 -19.25 -17.00
N VAL A 196 -4.11 -18.10 -17.04
CA VAL A 196 -3.97 -17.29 -18.26
C VAL A 196 -3.12 -18.00 -19.31
N LEU A 197 -2.06 -18.69 -18.89
CA LEU A 197 -1.22 -19.48 -19.80
C LEU A 197 -2.00 -20.66 -20.39
N ALA A 198 -2.79 -21.36 -19.57
CA ALA A 198 -3.65 -22.45 -20.03
C ALA A 198 -4.74 -21.93 -21.00
N LEU A 199 -5.34 -20.77 -20.72
CA LEU A 199 -6.30 -20.12 -21.62
C LEU A 199 -5.67 -19.79 -22.97
N ALA A 200 -4.48 -19.20 -22.99
CA ALA A 200 -3.78 -18.86 -24.22
C ALA A 200 -3.52 -20.11 -25.08
N LYS A 201 -3.07 -21.21 -24.48
CA LYS A 201 -2.85 -22.49 -25.16
C LYS A 201 -4.13 -23.07 -25.72
N ALA A 202 -5.21 -23.11 -24.94
CA ALA A 202 -6.50 -23.61 -25.38
C ALA A 202 -7.05 -22.85 -26.59
N ILE A 203 -6.91 -21.52 -26.59
CA ILE A 203 -7.34 -20.68 -27.73
C ILE A 203 -6.44 -20.94 -28.96
N VAL A 204 -5.13 -21.11 -28.80
CA VAL A 204 -4.21 -21.52 -29.89
C VAL A 204 -4.64 -22.86 -30.50
N ASP A 205 -5.09 -23.80 -29.68
CA ASP A 205 -5.55 -25.12 -30.11
C ASP A 205 -6.97 -25.10 -30.71
N GLY A 206 -7.63 -23.92 -30.74
CA GLY A 206 -8.95 -23.73 -31.32
C GLY A 206 -10.11 -24.05 -30.38
N ASP A 207 -9.87 -24.19 -29.09
CA ASP A 207 -10.92 -24.35 -28.09
C ASP A 207 -11.62 -23.01 -27.82
N ILE A 208 -12.91 -22.95 -28.15
CA ILE A 208 -13.73 -21.73 -28.03
C ILE A 208 -14.37 -21.56 -26.65
N ALA A 209 -14.39 -22.60 -25.83
CA ALA A 209 -15.03 -22.62 -24.52
C ALA A 209 -14.22 -23.45 -23.51
N PRO A 210 -12.95 -23.14 -23.26
CA PRO A 210 -12.09 -23.94 -22.43
C PRO A 210 -12.53 -23.97 -20.97
N VAL A 211 -12.48 -25.14 -20.35
CA VAL A 211 -12.74 -25.36 -18.93
C VAL A 211 -11.43 -25.28 -18.17
N ILE A 212 -11.15 -24.14 -17.57
CA ILE A 212 -9.89 -23.86 -16.87
C ILE A 212 -10.17 -23.39 -15.44
N PRO A 213 -9.58 -24.03 -14.42
CA PRO A 213 -9.69 -23.57 -13.04
C PRO A 213 -9.27 -22.11 -12.88
N GLY A 214 -10.13 -21.30 -12.24
CA GLY A 214 -9.89 -19.86 -12.05
C GLY A 214 -10.27 -18.97 -13.24
N ILE A 215 -10.77 -19.54 -14.34
CA ILE A 215 -11.34 -18.79 -15.46
C ILE A 215 -12.86 -18.94 -15.45
N VAL A 216 -13.55 -17.83 -15.48
CA VAL A 216 -14.98 -17.75 -15.79
C VAL A 216 -15.10 -17.49 -17.29
N SER A 217 -15.94 -18.27 -17.98
CA SER A 217 -16.11 -18.18 -19.43
C SER A 217 -17.56 -17.86 -19.78
N ARG A 218 -17.76 -16.91 -20.72
CA ARG A 218 -19.06 -16.70 -21.34
C ARG A 218 -19.16 -17.57 -22.60
N VAL A 219 -20.17 -18.42 -22.63
CA VAL A 219 -20.49 -19.26 -23.79
C VAL A 219 -21.92 -18.95 -24.19
N GLU A 220 -22.09 -18.31 -25.35
CA GLU A 220 -23.38 -17.80 -25.83
C GLU A 220 -24.05 -16.90 -24.76
N ASN A 221 -25.19 -17.33 -24.24
CA ASN A 221 -25.98 -16.60 -23.21
C ASN A 221 -25.77 -17.14 -21.78
N SER A 222 -24.77 -18.00 -21.58
CA SER A 222 -24.50 -18.63 -20.28
C SER A 222 -23.11 -18.26 -19.78
N VAL A 223 -22.98 -18.09 -18.47
CA VAL A 223 -21.70 -17.92 -17.78
C VAL A 223 -21.35 -19.21 -17.06
N LEU A 224 -20.18 -19.75 -17.36
CA LEU A 224 -19.65 -20.98 -16.76
C LEU A 224 -18.55 -20.60 -15.76
N THR A 225 -18.80 -20.90 -14.48
CA THR A 225 -17.81 -20.75 -13.42
C THR A 225 -17.11 -22.09 -13.19
N HIS A 226 -15.80 -22.05 -13.01
CA HIS A 226 -14.98 -23.21 -12.73
C HIS A 226 -14.35 -23.10 -11.34
N SER A 227 -13.78 -24.22 -10.86
CA SER A 227 -13.13 -24.25 -9.55
C SER A 227 -12.09 -23.14 -9.40
N ALA A 228 -11.80 -22.75 -8.14
CA ALA A 228 -10.81 -21.72 -7.84
C ALA A 228 -9.46 -21.97 -8.53
N SER A 229 -8.74 -20.90 -8.83
CA SER A 229 -7.38 -20.97 -9.36
C SER A 229 -6.47 -21.77 -8.43
N LEU A 230 -5.62 -22.59 -9.02
CA LEU A 230 -4.58 -23.31 -8.28
C LEU A 230 -3.41 -22.36 -8.02
N GLY A 231 -2.99 -22.25 -6.76
CA GLY A 231 -1.76 -21.54 -6.42
C GLY A 231 -0.53 -22.21 -7.07
N CYS A 232 0.43 -21.40 -7.52
CA CYS A 232 1.66 -21.91 -8.11
C CYS A 232 2.84 -21.87 -7.11
N ASN A 233 3.90 -22.64 -7.42
CA ASN A 233 5.20 -22.45 -6.78
C ASN A 233 5.82 -21.16 -7.31
N LEU A 234 6.06 -20.17 -6.42
CA LEU A 234 6.57 -18.88 -6.82
C LEU A 234 7.98 -18.92 -7.41
N ASP A 235 8.78 -19.94 -7.10
CA ASP A 235 10.10 -20.11 -7.71
C ASP A 235 10.04 -20.50 -9.19
N SER A 236 8.91 -21.08 -9.64
CA SER A 236 8.70 -21.42 -11.05
C SER A 236 8.25 -20.24 -11.93
N LEU A 237 7.90 -19.11 -11.32
CA LEU A 237 7.48 -17.92 -12.06
C LEU A 237 8.63 -17.35 -12.90
N GLN A 238 8.30 -16.84 -14.07
CA GLN A 238 9.27 -16.19 -14.94
C GLN A 238 9.64 -14.79 -14.39
N TYR A 239 10.84 -14.30 -14.72
CA TYR A 239 11.19 -12.91 -14.46
C TYR A 239 10.31 -12.00 -15.33
N PRO A 240 9.80 -10.89 -14.79
CA PRO A 240 8.97 -9.98 -15.58
C PRO A 240 9.79 -9.29 -16.68
N ASP A 241 9.22 -9.18 -17.87
CA ASP A 241 9.78 -8.37 -18.97
C ASP A 241 9.15 -6.98 -19.01
N TYR A 242 9.88 -5.98 -18.56
CA TYR A 242 9.45 -4.58 -18.49
C TYR A 242 9.81 -3.75 -19.73
N LYS A 243 10.29 -4.34 -20.80
CA LYS A 243 10.74 -3.60 -21.98
C LYS A 243 9.65 -2.72 -22.59
N ASP A 244 8.41 -3.21 -22.66
CA ASP A 244 7.29 -2.43 -23.22
C ASP A 244 7.01 -1.18 -22.42
N TYR A 245 7.06 -1.27 -21.07
CA TYR A 245 6.91 -0.12 -20.19
C TYR A 245 7.99 0.93 -20.45
N PHE A 246 9.25 0.55 -20.44
CA PHE A 246 10.36 1.49 -20.63
C PHE A 246 10.36 2.09 -22.04
N SER A 247 10.02 1.30 -23.07
CA SER A 247 9.88 1.78 -24.44
C SER A 247 8.81 2.86 -24.54
N GLN A 248 7.61 2.62 -23.99
CA GLN A 248 6.50 3.57 -24.03
C GLN A 248 6.74 4.78 -23.11
N LEU A 249 7.33 4.58 -21.91
CA LEU A 249 7.70 5.66 -21.01
C LEU A 249 8.74 6.61 -21.62
N ASN A 250 9.67 6.10 -22.45
CA ASN A 250 10.68 6.94 -23.11
C ASN A 250 10.08 7.94 -24.09
N GLY A 251 8.88 7.69 -24.59
CA GLY A 251 8.13 8.61 -25.46
C GLY A 251 7.39 9.74 -24.74
N ILE A 252 7.55 9.86 -23.41
CA ILE A 252 6.84 10.83 -22.56
C ILE A 252 7.84 11.82 -21.98
N GLU A 253 7.51 13.12 -22.03
CA GLU A 253 8.26 14.16 -21.33
C GLU A 253 8.11 13.99 -19.81
N LYS A 254 9.23 13.95 -19.12
CA LYS A 254 9.28 13.72 -17.67
C LYS A 254 9.66 15.00 -16.94
N PRO A 255 8.98 15.33 -15.82
CA PRO A 255 9.38 16.47 -14.99
C PRO A 255 10.74 16.21 -14.33
N GLU A 256 11.38 17.29 -13.92
CA GLU A 256 12.59 17.21 -13.09
C GLU A 256 12.28 16.41 -11.81
N GLY A 257 13.19 15.50 -11.45
CA GLY A 257 13.02 14.63 -10.29
C GLY A 257 12.07 13.44 -10.51
N PHE A 258 11.59 13.22 -11.74
CA PHE A 258 10.80 12.01 -12.02
C PHE A 258 11.60 10.74 -11.76
N SER A 259 11.06 9.86 -10.95
CA SER A 259 11.67 8.58 -10.60
C SER A 259 10.66 7.46 -10.81
N TYR A 260 11.13 6.33 -11.31
CA TYR A 260 10.34 5.10 -11.43
C TYR A 260 10.89 4.03 -10.48
N GLN A 261 10.08 3.03 -10.20
CA GLN A 261 10.44 1.88 -9.39
C GLN A 261 10.33 0.59 -10.21
N VAL A 262 11.27 -0.31 -10.02
CA VAL A 262 11.24 -1.66 -10.58
C VAL A 262 10.57 -2.58 -9.57
N LEU A 263 9.44 -3.17 -9.94
CA LEU A 263 8.67 -4.02 -9.05
C LEU A 263 9.29 -5.42 -8.96
N VAL A 264 9.30 -5.98 -7.77
CA VAL A 264 9.74 -7.36 -7.48
C VAL A 264 8.75 -7.99 -6.51
N GLU A 265 8.20 -9.14 -6.90
CA GLU A 265 7.39 -9.95 -6.01
C GLU A 265 8.28 -10.99 -5.33
N THR A 266 8.30 -11.01 -4.00
CA THR A 266 9.06 -12.00 -3.24
C THR A 266 8.16 -13.00 -2.50
N SER A 267 6.91 -12.59 -2.22
CA SER A 267 5.92 -13.42 -1.56
C SER A 267 4.49 -13.02 -1.93
N ARG A 268 3.53 -13.91 -1.72
CA ARG A 268 2.08 -13.69 -1.81
C ARG A 268 1.42 -14.09 -0.50
N GLY A 269 0.27 -13.47 -0.22
CA GLY A 269 -0.45 -13.65 1.02
C GLY A 269 0.14 -12.83 2.16
N CYS A 270 -0.21 -13.18 3.39
CA CYS A 270 0.28 -12.49 4.57
C CYS A 270 0.56 -13.49 5.70
N SER A 271 1.82 -13.60 6.10
CA SER A 271 2.24 -14.54 7.16
C SER A 271 1.61 -14.28 8.53
N TRP A 272 1.13 -13.06 8.78
CA TRP A 272 0.30 -12.75 9.93
C TRP A 272 -1.17 -13.07 9.66
N GLY A 273 -1.68 -12.72 8.47
CA GLY A 273 -3.06 -12.96 8.05
C GLY A 273 -3.44 -14.44 8.08
N GLU A 274 -2.54 -15.33 7.66
CA GLU A 274 -2.71 -16.78 7.74
C GLU A 274 -2.96 -17.28 9.18
N LYS A 275 -2.30 -16.66 10.16
CA LYS A 275 -2.43 -17.01 11.59
C LYS A 275 -3.59 -16.27 12.27
N SER A 276 -3.70 -14.98 11.99
CA SER A 276 -4.64 -14.08 12.65
C SER A 276 -4.88 -12.85 11.77
N GLN A 277 -5.79 -12.95 10.84
CA GLN A 277 -6.12 -11.81 9.96
C GLN A 277 -6.51 -10.57 10.78
N CYS A 278 -5.91 -9.42 10.45
CA CYS A 278 -6.35 -8.13 10.98
C CYS A 278 -7.83 -7.90 10.64
N THR A 279 -8.60 -7.34 11.58
CA THR A 279 -10.06 -7.25 11.44
C THR A 279 -10.51 -6.42 10.23
N PHE A 280 -9.76 -5.37 9.91
CA PHE A 280 -10.06 -4.41 8.84
C PHE A 280 -9.49 -4.79 7.46
N CYS A 281 -8.53 -5.72 7.40
CA CYS A 281 -7.77 -5.99 6.18
C CYS A 281 -8.55 -6.90 5.22
N GLY A 282 -8.87 -6.37 4.03
CA GLY A 282 -9.47 -7.08 2.91
C GLY A 282 -8.48 -7.49 1.81
N PHE A 283 -7.19 -7.20 1.96
CA PHE A 283 -6.17 -7.61 1.00
C PHE A 283 -6.08 -9.14 0.88
N ASN A 284 -5.67 -9.60 -0.29
CA ASN A 284 -5.55 -11.03 -0.67
C ASN A 284 -6.89 -11.77 -0.82
N GLY A 285 -8.01 -11.06 -0.87
CA GLY A 285 -9.30 -11.69 -1.08
C GLY A 285 -9.61 -12.75 0.00
N ASN A 286 -9.96 -13.95 -0.43
CA ASN A 286 -10.26 -15.07 0.47
C ASN A 286 -9.05 -15.96 0.77
N ASP A 287 -7.95 -15.86 0.01
CA ASP A 287 -6.74 -16.64 0.21
C ASP A 287 -5.67 -15.83 0.95
N LEU A 288 -5.48 -16.19 2.22
CA LEU A 288 -4.47 -15.60 3.09
C LEU A 288 -3.20 -16.44 3.18
N THR A 289 -3.14 -17.57 2.47
CA THR A 289 -2.01 -18.50 2.50
C THR A 289 -0.72 -17.78 2.14
N PHE A 290 0.24 -17.80 3.04
CA PHE A 290 1.53 -17.17 2.81
C PHE A 290 2.47 -18.11 2.07
N ARG A 291 2.95 -17.67 0.91
CA ARG A 291 3.95 -18.37 0.09
C ARG A 291 5.06 -17.39 -0.25
N SER A 292 6.30 -17.85 -0.24
CA SER A 292 7.46 -17.02 -0.58
C SER A 292 8.37 -17.74 -1.58
N LYS A 293 9.03 -16.95 -2.41
CA LYS A 293 10.17 -17.44 -3.21
C LYS A 293 11.31 -17.89 -2.31
N SER A 294 12.14 -18.79 -2.79
CA SER A 294 13.38 -19.18 -2.11
C SER A 294 14.35 -17.99 -2.05
N PRO A 295 15.23 -17.94 -1.03
CA PRO A 295 16.20 -16.85 -0.89
C PRO A 295 17.07 -16.63 -2.14
N ASP A 296 17.58 -17.70 -2.72
CA ASP A 296 18.44 -17.63 -3.91
C ASP A 296 17.69 -17.07 -5.11
N ARG A 297 16.46 -17.52 -5.32
CA ARG A 297 15.57 -17.01 -6.37
C ARG A 297 15.32 -15.50 -6.25
N ILE A 298 15.08 -14.99 -5.03
CA ILE A 298 14.87 -13.56 -4.79
C ILE A 298 16.14 -12.78 -5.12
N ILE A 299 17.29 -13.24 -4.62
CA ILE A 299 18.58 -12.54 -4.80
C ILE A 299 18.95 -12.46 -6.28
N GLU A 300 18.75 -13.56 -7.03
CA GLU A 300 19.01 -13.61 -8.47
C GLU A 300 18.06 -12.69 -9.25
N GLU A 301 16.76 -12.71 -8.92
CA GLU A 301 15.76 -11.85 -9.56
C GLU A 301 16.03 -10.36 -9.32
N VAL A 302 16.32 -9.97 -8.07
CA VAL A 302 16.69 -8.57 -7.74
C VAL A 302 17.95 -8.18 -8.48
N ARG A 303 18.97 -9.04 -8.54
CA ARG A 303 20.21 -8.77 -9.27
C ARG A 303 19.93 -8.56 -10.76
N TYR A 304 19.19 -9.48 -11.38
CA TYR A 304 18.82 -9.40 -12.80
C TYR A 304 18.03 -8.12 -13.09
N LEU A 305 16.93 -7.87 -12.39
CA LEU A 305 16.06 -6.74 -12.64
C LEU A 305 16.76 -5.41 -12.37
N SER A 306 17.60 -5.33 -11.32
CA SER A 306 18.35 -4.12 -11.01
C SER A 306 19.44 -3.79 -12.04
N GLN A 307 20.00 -4.79 -12.72
CA GLN A 307 20.95 -4.60 -13.83
C GLN A 307 20.23 -4.17 -15.11
N MET A 308 19.06 -4.74 -15.38
CA MET A 308 18.32 -4.50 -16.62
C MET A 308 17.55 -3.17 -16.62
N TYR A 309 16.95 -2.79 -15.48
CA TYR A 309 15.95 -1.74 -15.45
C TYR A 309 16.23 -0.63 -14.43
N GLY A 310 17.13 -0.83 -13.48
CA GLY A 310 17.54 0.21 -12.53
C GLY A 310 17.48 -0.22 -11.07
N LYS A 311 18.09 0.59 -10.22
CA LYS A 311 18.40 0.27 -8.83
C LYS A 311 17.31 0.63 -7.82
N ASN A 312 16.29 1.38 -8.24
CA ASN A 312 15.16 1.74 -7.40
C ASN A 312 14.13 0.60 -7.42
N ILE A 313 14.21 -0.28 -6.42
CA ILE A 313 13.44 -1.53 -6.33
C ILE A 313 12.28 -1.34 -5.34
N SER A 314 11.11 -1.80 -5.71
CA SER A 314 9.96 -1.88 -4.81
C SER A 314 9.50 -3.34 -4.68
N PHE A 315 9.52 -3.88 -3.45
CA PHE A 315 8.89 -5.16 -3.16
C PHE A 315 7.38 -4.95 -3.08
N THR A 316 6.63 -5.82 -3.76
CA THR A 316 5.16 -5.74 -3.83
C THR A 316 4.45 -6.55 -2.76
N ASP A 317 5.22 -7.13 -1.83
CA ASP A 317 4.72 -8.00 -0.78
C ASP A 317 3.91 -7.21 0.26
N ASN A 318 2.82 -7.79 0.75
CA ASN A 318 2.03 -7.19 1.84
C ASN A 318 2.74 -7.23 3.21
N ILE A 319 3.78 -8.04 3.34
CA ILE A 319 4.59 -8.18 4.56
C ILE A 319 5.92 -8.86 4.26
N LEU A 320 7.01 -8.25 4.69
CA LEU A 320 8.34 -8.85 4.59
C LEU A 320 8.42 -10.12 5.45
N ALA A 321 8.83 -11.23 4.86
CA ALA A 321 9.04 -12.49 5.59
C ALA A 321 10.16 -12.35 6.61
N LYS A 322 9.92 -12.78 7.86
CA LYS A 322 10.95 -12.72 8.92
C LYS A 322 12.19 -13.55 8.61
N SER A 323 12.04 -14.64 7.84
CA SER A 323 13.16 -15.47 7.39
C SER A 323 14.16 -14.73 6.49
N TYR A 324 13.71 -13.69 5.78
CA TYR A 324 14.57 -12.92 4.87
C TYR A 324 15.69 -12.16 5.58
N PHE A 325 15.53 -11.81 6.86
CA PHE A 325 16.59 -11.20 7.66
C PHE A 325 17.82 -12.10 7.86
N ASN A 326 17.68 -13.42 7.67
CA ASN A 326 18.80 -14.35 7.83
C ASN A 326 19.64 -14.50 6.55
N HIS A 327 19.04 -14.35 5.37
CA HIS A 327 19.70 -14.66 4.09
C HIS A 327 19.49 -13.56 3.03
N VAL A 328 18.24 -13.19 2.71
CA VAL A 328 17.93 -12.27 1.61
C VAL A 328 18.48 -10.87 1.89
N ILE A 329 18.06 -10.26 3.01
CA ILE A 329 18.44 -8.87 3.33
C ILE A 329 19.97 -8.70 3.42
N PRO A 330 20.73 -9.57 4.12
CA PRO A 330 22.20 -9.49 4.11
C PRO A 330 22.82 -9.65 2.72
N ALA A 331 22.28 -10.52 1.87
CA ALA A 331 22.80 -10.73 0.52
C ALA A 331 22.56 -9.51 -0.40
N LEU A 332 21.42 -8.82 -0.26
CA LEU A 332 21.12 -7.61 -1.03
C LEU A 332 22.12 -6.49 -0.74
N ALA A 333 22.71 -6.42 0.45
CA ALA A 333 23.76 -5.47 0.80
C ALA A 333 25.01 -5.58 -0.11
N SER A 334 25.20 -6.73 -0.76
CA SER A 334 26.30 -6.94 -1.72
C SER A 334 26.04 -6.33 -3.10
N ILE A 335 24.84 -5.87 -3.40
CA ILE A 335 24.46 -5.25 -4.67
C ILE A 335 24.57 -3.72 -4.52
N PRO A 336 25.58 -3.08 -5.11
CA PRO A 336 25.84 -1.67 -4.86
C PRO A 336 24.76 -0.76 -5.46
N GLY A 337 24.40 0.28 -4.72
CA GLY A 337 23.53 1.35 -5.17
C GLY A 337 22.03 1.00 -5.20
N LEU A 338 21.61 -0.11 -4.57
CA LEU A 338 20.18 -0.40 -4.42
C LEU A 338 19.51 0.67 -3.54
N GLU A 339 18.32 1.06 -3.96
CA GLU A 339 17.36 1.84 -3.18
C GLU A 339 16.06 1.03 -3.09
N ILE A 340 15.76 0.51 -1.91
CA ILE A 340 14.67 -0.44 -1.74
C ILE A 340 13.53 0.19 -0.95
N PHE A 341 12.30 -0.01 -1.45
CA PHE A 341 11.06 0.14 -0.71
C PHE A 341 10.46 -1.23 -0.41
N LEU A 342 9.94 -1.43 0.79
CA LEU A 342 9.21 -2.64 1.17
C LEU A 342 8.19 -2.39 2.29
N GLU A 343 7.23 -3.32 2.42
CA GLU A 343 6.24 -3.31 3.50
C GLU A 343 6.60 -4.32 4.58
N LEU A 344 6.39 -3.94 5.83
CA LEU A 344 6.71 -4.79 6.98
C LEU A 344 5.77 -4.56 8.17
N LYS A 345 5.80 -5.48 9.10
CA LYS A 345 5.12 -5.34 10.37
C LYS A 345 5.90 -4.39 11.29
N GLY A 346 5.20 -3.55 12.06
CA GLY A 346 5.81 -2.58 12.99
C GLY A 346 6.43 -3.22 14.26
N ASP A 347 7.25 -4.28 14.09
CA ASP A 347 7.87 -5.04 15.17
C ASP A 347 9.37 -5.31 14.94
N LEU A 348 10.07 -4.38 14.26
CA LEU A 348 11.50 -4.50 14.03
C LEU A 348 12.31 -4.56 15.32
N THR A 349 13.40 -5.32 15.29
CA THR A 349 14.50 -5.23 16.24
C THR A 349 15.57 -4.26 15.74
N ARG A 350 16.42 -3.73 16.62
CA ARG A 350 17.53 -2.83 16.25
C ARG A 350 18.45 -3.47 15.19
N LYS A 351 18.76 -4.77 15.34
CA LYS A 351 19.56 -5.53 14.37
C LYS A 351 18.88 -5.59 13.00
N GLN A 352 17.58 -5.82 12.96
CA GLN A 352 16.83 -5.86 11.69
C GLN A 352 16.82 -4.50 11.00
N ALA A 353 16.60 -3.40 11.73
CA ALA A 353 16.66 -2.06 11.16
C ALA A 353 18.06 -1.75 10.58
N SER A 354 19.13 -2.12 11.28
CA SER A 354 20.51 -2.01 10.79
C SER A 354 20.74 -2.80 9.50
N LEU A 355 20.25 -4.04 9.42
CA LEU A 355 20.37 -4.87 8.22
C LEU A 355 19.61 -4.29 7.03
N LEU A 356 18.40 -3.74 7.26
CA LEU A 356 17.64 -3.06 6.21
C LEU A 356 18.42 -1.86 5.63
N ALA A 357 18.95 -1.01 6.50
CA ALA A 357 19.75 0.14 6.07
C ALA A 357 20.98 -0.28 5.26
N ALA A 358 21.71 -1.31 5.73
CA ALA A 358 22.87 -1.86 5.04
C ALA A 358 22.54 -2.45 3.66
N ALA A 359 21.35 -3.02 3.50
CA ALA A 359 20.84 -3.56 2.23
C ALA A 359 20.37 -2.48 1.24
N GLY A 360 20.42 -1.19 1.61
CA GLY A 360 19.96 -0.10 0.76
C GLY A 360 18.47 0.20 0.88
N VAL A 361 17.79 -0.31 1.92
CA VAL A 361 16.39 0.05 2.18
C VAL A 361 16.33 1.51 2.63
N LYS A 362 15.75 2.37 1.79
CA LYS A 362 15.60 3.81 2.04
C LYS A 362 14.28 4.13 2.71
N ARG A 363 13.25 3.35 2.41
CA ARG A 363 11.88 3.62 2.86
C ARG A 363 11.15 2.31 3.13
N VAL A 364 10.38 2.29 4.20
CA VAL A 364 9.48 1.18 4.53
C VAL A 364 8.06 1.68 4.75
N HIS A 365 7.06 0.84 4.44
CA HIS A 365 5.73 1.01 4.99
C HIS A 365 5.57 0.06 6.18
N ALA A 366 5.47 0.63 7.37
CA ALA A 366 5.34 -0.17 8.59
C ALA A 366 3.88 -0.23 9.04
N GLY A 367 3.35 -1.43 9.16
CA GLY A 367 2.00 -1.67 9.65
C GLY A 367 1.89 -1.39 11.15
N ILE A 368 1.95 -0.13 11.56
CA ILE A 368 1.81 0.34 12.96
C ILE A 368 0.34 0.51 13.32
N GLU A 369 -0.40 1.28 12.55
CA GLU A 369 -1.84 1.57 12.56
C GLU A 369 -2.37 2.26 13.82
N SER A 370 -1.77 2.06 15.01
CA SER A 370 -2.19 2.71 16.26
C SER A 370 -1.07 2.80 17.29
N LEU A 371 -1.18 3.77 18.18
CA LEU A 371 -0.33 3.96 19.34
C LEU A 371 -1.03 3.53 20.66
N SER A 372 -2.12 2.76 20.58
CA SER A 372 -2.80 2.15 21.72
C SER A 372 -2.78 0.63 21.65
N ASN A 373 -2.40 -0.02 22.76
CA ASN A 373 -2.44 -1.47 22.85
C ASN A 373 -3.87 -2.03 22.76
N SER A 374 -4.84 -1.32 23.30
CA SER A 374 -6.27 -1.68 23.25
C SER A 374 -6.78 -1.70 21.81
N ILE A 375 -6.52 -0.62 21.05
CA ILE A 375 -6.90 -0.52 19.64
C ILE A 375 -6.18 -1.57 18.80
N LEU A 376 -4.88 -1.79 19.02
CA LEU A 376 -4.11 -2.85 18.34
C LEU A 376 -4.67 -4.26 18.60
N GLN A 377 -5.26 -4.50 19.78
CA GLN A 377 -5.96 -5.75 20.10
C GLN A 377 -7.28 -5.87 19.33
N LEU A 378 -8.09 -4.80 19.25
CA LEU A 378 -9.30 -4.76 18.41
C LEU A 378 -8.98 -5.06 16.96
N MET A 379 -7.89 -4.49 16.45
CA MET A 379 -7.39 -4.75 15.09
C MET A 379 -6.87 -6.18 14.89
N ARG A 380 -6.61 -6.94 15.95
CA ARG A 380 -5.86 -8.21 15.92
C ARG A 380 -4.50 -8.05 15.22
N LYS A 381 -3.84 -6.90 15.43
CA LYS A 381 -2.59 -6.56 14.72
C LYS A 381 -1.39 -7.41 15.17
N GLY A 382 -1.41 -7.90 16.42
CA GLY A 382 -0.35 -8.72 17.00
C GLY A 382 0.98 -7.99 17.15
N THR A 383 0.91 -6.67 17.32
CA THR A 383 1.99 -5.77 17.74
C THR A 383 1.52 -5.00 18.98
N ASN A 384 2.41 -4.24 19.59
CA ASN A 384 2.09 -3.37 20.71
C ASN A 384 2.79 -2.00 20.55
N LEU A 385 2.37 -1.02 21.34
CA LEU A 385 2.90 0.34 21.33
C LEU A 385 4.44 0.37 21.36
N VAL A 386 5.04 -0.40 22.24
CA VAL A 386 6.50 -0.38 22.42
C VAL A 386 7.23 -0.87 21.17
N GLN A 387 6.76 -1.94 20.53
CA GLN A 387 7.32 -2.44 19.28
C GLN A 387 7.20 -1.41 18.16
N SER A 388 6.05 -0.72 18.07
CA SER A 388 5.83 0.34 17.09
C SER A 388 6.82 1.49 17.29
N LEU A 389 6.99 1.96 18.53
CA LEU A 389 7.94 3.03 18.83
C LEU A 389 9.40 2.61 18.64
N GLN A 390 9.76 1.38 18.96
CA GLN A 390 11.07 0.83 18.66
C GLN A 390 11.34 0.81 17.14
N THR A 391 10.36 0.42 16.34
CA THR A 391 10.47 0.44 14.88
C THR A 391 10.74 1.86 14.37
N LEU A 392 9.95 2.86 14.81
CA LEU A 392 10.15 4.27 14.42
C LEU A 392 11.52 4.79 14.86
N LYS A 393 11.91 4.51 16.10
CA LYS A 393 13.16 4.95 16.69
C LYS A 393 14.39 4.39 15.98
N TRP A 394 14.43 3.07 15.75
CA TRP A 394 15.59 2.44 15.12
C TRP A 394 15.66 2.72 13.62
N CYS A 395 14.52 2.85 12.93
CA CYS A 395 14.53 3.31 11.55
C CYS A 395 15.09 4.73 11.44
N LYS A 396 14.70 5.68 12.32
CA LYS A 396 15.29 7.02 12.38
C LYS A 396 16.79 6.96 12.63
N HIS A 397 17.23 6.14 13.59
CA HIS A 397 18.66 5.96 13.92
C HIS A 397 19.51 5.50 12.73
N TYR A 398 18.96 4.59 11.90
CA TYR A 398 19.67 4.05 10.73
C TYR A 398 19.33 4.77 9.40
N GLY A 399 18.61 5.88 9.43
CA GLY A 399 18.28 6.66 8.23
C GLY A 399 17.27 5.99 7.29
N VAL A 400 16.41 5.12 7.80
CA VAL A 400 15.32 4.49 7.05
C VAL A 400 14.03 5.29 7.28
N THR A 401 13.46 5.85 6.23
CA THR A 401 12.19 6.57 6.31
C THR A 401 11.03 5.61 6.53
N VAL A 402 10.18 5.89 7.51
CA VAL A 402 9.00 5.07 7.82
C VAL A 402 7.72 5.78 7.34
N ASN A 403 7.00 5.14 6.43
CA ASN A 403 5.61 5.49 6.14
C ASN A 403 4.71 4.62 7.01
N TRP A 404 3.71 5.21 7.64
CA TRP A 404 2.73 4.48 8.44
C TRP A 404 1.41 5.24 8.54
N ASN A 405 0.33 4.53 8.85
CA ASN A 405 -1.01 5.09 9.03
C ASN A 405 -1.37 5.10 10.51
N LEU A 406 -2.19 6.06 10.92
CA LEU A 406 -2.91 6.07 12.18
C LEU A 406 -4.39 5.92 11.86
N LEU A 407 -5.00 4.81 12.30
CA LEU A 407 -6.40 4.50 12.02
C LEU A 407 -7.24 4.72 13.28
N TYR A 408 -8.49 5.18 13.06
CA TYR A 408 -9.48 5.41 14.12
C TYR A 408 -10.89 5.02 13.64
N GLY A 409 -11.88 5.03 14.54
CA GLY A 409 -13.26 4.66 14.24
C GLY A 409 -13.49 3.15 14.23
N PHE A 410 -12.84 2.40 15.12
CA PHE A 410 -13.03 0.95 15.18
C PHE A 410 -14.29 0.57 15.95
N PRO A 411 -15.10 -0.39 15.47
CA PRO A 411 -16.20 -0.93 16.25
C PRO A 411 -15.71 -1.41 17.62
N GLY A 412 -16.32 -0.87 18.70
CA GLY A 412 -15.99 -1.24 20.07
C GLY A 412 -14.74 -0.58 20.66
N GLU A 413 -14.19 0.45 20.03
CA GLU A 413 -13.10 1.24 20.59
C GLU A 413 -13.56 2.12 21.77
N ASP A 414 -12.61 2.45 22.64
CA ASP A 414 -12.83 3.37 23.76
C ASP A 414 -12.18 4.73 23.43
N PRO A 415 -12.94 5.84 23.37
CA PRO A 415 -12.41 7.18 23.13
C PRO A 415 -11.30 7.62 24.09
N VAL A 416 -11.25 7.07 25.32
CA VAL A 416 -10.17 7.32 26.29
C VAL A 416 -8.79 6.90 25.75
N GLU A 417 -8.73 5.92 24.88
CA GLU A 417 -7.46 5.50 24.28
C GLU A 417 -6.85 6.57 23.38
N TYR A 418 -7.68 7.37 22.73
CA TYR A 418 -7.22 8.51 21.92
C TYR A 418 -6.74 9.68 22.79
N GLN A 419 -7.35 9.91 23.96
CA GLN A 419 -6.80 10.87 24.94
C GLN A 419 -5.39 10.49 25.39
N LYS A 420 -5.14 9.18 25.65
CA LYS A 420 -3.81 8.68 25.96
C LYS A 420 -2.82 8.88 24.80
N MET A 421 -3.28 8.75 23.54
CA MET A 421 -2.43 9.03 22.38
C MET A 421 -2.08 10.53 22.30
N LEU A 422 -3.03 11.42 22.57
CA LEU A 422 -2.78 12.87 22.62
C LEU A 422 -1.72 13.24 23.68
N GLU A 423 -1.71 12.57 24.82
CA GLU A 423 -0.67 12.74 25.86
C GLU A 423 0.69 12.14 25.46
N LEU A 424 0.70 11.15 24.58
CA LEU A 424 1.92 10.49 24.10
C LEU A 424 2.61 11.27 22.99
N ILE A 425 1.85 11.82 22.03
CA ILE A 425 2.38 12.48 20.83
C ILE A 425 3.46 13.52 21.13
N PRO A 426 3.31 14.45 22.12
CA PRO A 426 4.36 15.41 22.44
C PRO A 426 5.68 14.77 22.92
N LYS A 427 5.64 13.54 23.46
CA LYS A 427 6.83 12.82 23.95
C LYS A 427 7.60 12.17 22.80
N ILE A 428 6.96 11.94 21.64
CA ILE A 428 7.50 11.22 20.49
C ILE A 428 7.54 12.07 19.22
N ILE A 429 7.30 13.37 19.32
CA ILE A 429 7.20 14.30 18.18
C ILE A 429 8.46 14.33 17.31
N HIS A 430 9.61 13.94 17.86
CA HIS A 430 10.88 13.79 17.14
C HIS A 430 10.94 12.53 16.26
N LEU A 431 10.02 11.58 16.39
CA LEU A 431 9.93 10.41 15.52
C LEU A 431 9.12 10.74 14.25
N THR A 432 9.18 9.87 13.26
CA THR A 432 8.44 10.07 12.00
C THR A 432 6.93 10.08 12.26
N PRO A 433 6.21 11.17 11.90
CA PRO A 433 4.75 11.23 12.05
C PRO A 433 4.03 10.27 11.11
N PRO A 434 2.76 9.90 11.39
CA PRO A 434 1.92 9.19 10.44
C PRO A 434 1.59 10.08 9.22
N ARG A 435 1.16 9.46 8.12
CA ARG A 435 0.69 10.21 6.94
C ARG A 435 -0.55 11.06 7.23
N GLY A 436 -1.34 10.66 8.20
CA GLY A 436 -2.53 11.33 8.71
C GLY A 436 -3.32 10.37 9.58
N PRO A 437 -4.24 10.85 10.43
CA PRO A 437 -5.28 10.02 10.97
C PRO A 437 -6.29 9.75 9.87
N ASN A 438 -6.67 8.47 9.71
CA ASN A 438 -7.65 8.05 8.73
C ASN A 438 -8.76 7.27 9.42
N HIS A 439 -10.00 7.62 9.11
CA HIS A 439 -11.14 6.83 9.57
C HIS A 439 -11.06 5.42 9.01
N LEU A 440 -11.49 4.44 9.78
CA LEU A 440 -11.56 3.03 9.38
C LEU A 440 -12.38 2.89 8.09
N ARG A 441 -11.84 2.14 7.15
CA ARG A 441 -12.52 1.76 5.92
C ARG A 441 -12.95 0.30 6.01
N PHE A 442 -14.16 0.01 5.62
CA PHE A 442 -14.70 -1.35 5.59
C PHE A 442 -14.49 -1.95 4.20
N ASP A 443 -13.45 -2.75 4.08
CA ASP A 443 -13.09 -3.38 2.81
C ASP A 443 -13.75 -4.74 2.65
N ARG A 444 -14.12 -5.09 1.42
CA ARG A 444 -14.54 -6.45 1.05
C ARG A 444 -13.47 -7.46 1.49
N PHE A 445 -13.87 -8.65 1.85
CA PHE A 445 -13.05 -9.75 2.37
C PHE A 445 -12.40 -9.51 3.74
N SER A 446 -12.55 -8.33 4.35
CA SER A 446 -12.16 -8.12 5.75
C SER A 446 -13.03 -8.95 6.71
N LYS A 447 -12.60 -9.11 7.96
CA LYS A 447 -13.42 -9.77 8.97
C LYS A 447 -14.71 -9.00 9.25
N TYR A 448 -14.66 -7.68 9.21
CA TYR A 448 -15.84 -6.83 9.33
C TYR A 448 -16.85 -7.06 8.23
N HIS A 449 -16.39 -7.29 7.01
CA HIS A 449 -17.27 -7.60 5.87
C HIS A 449 -17.84 -9.03 5.94
N ARG A 450 -17.05 -10.02 6.39
CA ARG A 450 -17.48 -11.43 6.41
C ARG A 450 -18.47 -11.74 7.53
N ASP A 451 -18.31 -11.10 8.67
CA ASP A 451 -19.15 -11.33 9.87
C ASP A 451 -19.38 -10.01 10.62
N PRO A 452 -20.12 -9.05 10.02
CA PRO A 452 -20.32 -7.74 10.62
C PRO A 452 -20.99 -7.80 12.01
N ALA A 453 -21.91 -8.75 12.21
CA ALA A 453 -22.65 -8.88 13.46
C ALA A 453 -21.73 -9.23 14.64
N ALA A 454 -20.67 -10.03 14.43
CA ALA A 454 -19.68 -10.36 15.46
C ALA A 454 -18.91 -9.15 15.99
N TYR A 455 -18.97 -8.03 15.28
CA TYR A 455 -18.28 -6.77 15.63
C TYR A 455 -19.24 -5.63 15.95
N GLY A 456 -20.54 -5.93 16.13
CA GLY A 456 -21.55 -4.91 16.44
C GLY A 456 -21.88 -3.99 15.26
N ILE A 457 -21.54 -4.39 14.04
CA ILE A 457 -21.91 -3.67 12.82
C ILE A 457 -23.33 -4.13 12.43
N ILE A 458 -24.25 -3.18 12.38
CA ILE A 458 -25.68 -3.44 12.11
C ILE A 458 -25.89 -3.71 10.63
N ARG A 459 -25.22 -2.93 9.76
CA ARG A 459 -25.36 -3.02 8.32
C ARG A 459 -24.11 -2.51 7.61
N LEU A 460 -23.78 -3.16 6.51
CA LEU A 460 -22.82 -2.67 5.51
C LEU A 460 -23.57 -2.29 4.24
N THR A 461 -23.25 -1.16 3.66
CA THR A 461 -23.79 -0.70 2.37
C THR A 461 -22.65 -0.28 1.47
N PRO A 462 -22.73 -0.49 0.14
CA PRO A 462 -21.74 0.08 -0.78
C PRO A 462 -21.53 1.56 -0.50
N LYS A 463 -20.25 2.02 -0.48
CA LYS A 463 -19.97 3.44 -0.29
C LYS A 463 -20.76 4.28 -1.29
N ASN A 464 -21.29 5.41 -0.83
CA ASN A 464 -22.24 6.24 -1.60
C ASN A 464 -21.71 6.63 -3.00
N ALA A 465 -20.41 6.76 -3.17
CA ALA A 465 -19.78 7.08 -4.45
C ALA A 465 -20.10 6.07 -5.57
N TYR A 466 -20.29 4.79 -5.22
CA TYR A 466 -20.56 3.74 -6.23
C TYR A 466 -21.83 3.97 -7.03
N LYS A 467 -22.90 4.48 -6.40
CA LYS A 467 -24.20 4.70 -7.09
C LYS A 467 -24.11 5.75 -8.19
N TYR A 468 -23.18 6.70 -8.06
CA TYR A 468 -22.96 7.74 -9.05
C TYR A 468 -22.03 7.29 -10.18
N VAL A 469 -21.00 6.53 -9.82
CA VAL A 469 -20.04 5.98 -10.79
C VAL A 469 -20.69 4.92 -11.66
N TYR A 470 -21.41 3.98 -11.04
CA TYR A 470 -22.06 2.84 -11.70
C TYR A 470 -23.57 3.06 -11.88
N HIS A 471 -23.96 4.28 -12.22
CA HIS A 471 -25.36 4.77 -12.27
C HIS A 471 -26.31 3.95 -13.17
N SER A 472 -25.78 3.11 -14.04
CA SER A 472 -26.56 2.23 -14.94
C SER A 472 -26.74 0.80 -14.40
N LEU A 473 -26.09 0.48 -13.27
CA LEU A 473 -26.23 -0.83 -12.63
C LEU A 473 -27.32 -0.79 -11.56
N SER A 474 -27.93 -1.94 -11.30
CA SER A 474 -28.87 -2.08 -10.18
C SER A 474 -28.13 -1.98 -8.83
N PRO A 475 -28.82 -1.63 -7.73
CA PRO A 475 -28.20 -1.64 -6.39
C PRO A 475 -27.56 -2.98 -6.02
N HIS A 476 -28.17 -4.10 -6.42
CA HIS A 476 -27.63 -5.44 -6.21
C HIS A 476 -26.33 -5.66 -6.99
N ASP A 477 -26.28 -5.23 -8.26
CA ASP A 477 -25.09 -5.35 -9.10
C ASP A 477 -23.95 -4.49 -8.56
N ILE A 478 -24.24 -3.28 -8.08
CA ILE A 478 -23.29 -2.42 -7.40
C ILE A 478 -22.71 -3.12 -6.17
N GLU A 479 -23.56 -3.73 -5.34
CA GLU A 479 -23.14 -4.46 -4.15
C GLU A 479 -22.20 -5.62 -4.51
N THR A 480 -22.44 -6.33 -5.63
CA THR A 480 -21.55 -7.42 -6.06
C THR A 480 -20.17 -6.93 -6.52
N GLN A 481 -20.07 -5.70 -7.04
CA GLN A 481 -18.82 -5.14 -7.61
C GLN A 481 -18.05 -4.23 -6.65
N CYS A 482 -18.67 -3.71 -5.59
CA CYS A 482 -18.00 -2.76 -4.70
C CYS A 482 -16.95 -3.43 -3.81
N ASN A 483 -15.84 -2.71 -3.60
CA ASN A 483 -14.76 -3.11 -2.70
C ASN A 483 -14.82 -2.42 -1.34
N ILE A 484 -15.54 -1.30 -1.24
CA ILE A 484 -15.55 -0.42 -0.08
C ILE A 484 -16.99 -0.19 0.36
N PHE A 485 -17.22 -0.28 1.66
CA PHE A 485 -18.53 -0.16 2.27
C PHE A 485 -18.55 0.97 3.30
N ASP A 486 -19.71 1.58 3.47
CA ASP A 486 -20.09 2.33 4.66
C ASP A 486 -20.72 1.37 5.67
N ALA A 487 -20.53 1.62 6.96
CA ALA A 487 -21.00 0.77 8.04
C ALA A 487 -21.89 1.56 9.01
N ASP A 488 -22.97 0.91 9.43
CA ASP A 488 -23.84 1.40 10.49
C ASP A 488 -23.46 0.67 11.80
N TYR A 489 -22.84 1.38 12.74
CA TYR A 489 -22.37 0.88 14.03
C TYR A 489 -22.25 2.05 15.04
N ASN A 490 -21.97 1.75 16.29
CA ASN A 490 -21.73 2.78 17.32
C ASN A 490 -20.34 3.43 17.12
N ASP A 491 -20.26 4.38 16.19
CA ASP A 491 -19.07 5.20 15.97
C ASP A 491 -19.03 6.36 16.96
N GLN A 492 -17.95 6.48 17.70
CA GLN A 492 -17.74 7.55 18.68
C GLN A 492 -16.57 8.47 18.27
N SER A 493 -16.12 8.40 17.01
CA SER A 493 -14.95 9.14 16.52
C SER A 493 -15.12 10.67 16.64
N GLU A 494 -16.33 11.19 16.58
CA GLU A 494 -16.63 12.63 16.77
C GLU A 494 -16.07 13.20 18.09
N LEU A 495 -15.89 12.36 19.11
CA LEU A 495 -15.41 12.78 20.43
C LEU A 495 -13.91 13.13 20.45
N TYR A 496 -13.13 12.67 19.47
CA TYR A 496 -11.66 12.82 19.50
C TYR A 496 -11.02 13.10 18.13
N GLU A 497 -11.70 12.91 17.02
CA GLU A 497 -11.15 13.04 15.66
C GLU A 497 -10.47 14.38 15.41
N LYS A 498 -11.13 15.48 15.81
CA LYS A 498 -10.61 16.82 15.62
C LYS A 498 -9.30 17.05 16.38
N ASP A 499 -9.24 16.61 17.63
CA ASP A 499 -8.06 16.77 18.47
C ASP A 499 -6.92 15.89 17.97
N LEU A 500 -7.22 14.65 17.57
CA LEU A 500 -6.26 13.72 16.97
C LEU A 500 -5.68 14.29 15.67
N THR A 501 -6.54 14.85 14.80
CA THR A 501 -6.13 15.45 13.53
C THR A 501 -5.21 16.66 13.78
N ASN A 502 -5.55 17.52 14.73
CA ASN A 502 -4.72 18.66 15.10
C ASN A 502 -3.36 18.23 15.65
N ALA A 503 -3.33 17.24 16.54
CA ALA A 503 -2.10 16.74 17.12
C ALA A 503 -1.17 16.12 16.06
N VAL A 504 -1.72 15.38 15.09
CA VAL A 504 -0.94 14.83 13.98
C VAL A 504 -0.43 15.93 13.04
N ARG A 505 -1.23 16.95 12.74
CA ARG A 505 -0.79 18.11 11.95
C ARG A 505 0.34 18.87 12.65
N GLU A 506 0.24 19.06 13.96
CA GLU A 506 1.32 19.66 14.76
C GLU A 506 2.58 18.83 14.66
N TRP A 507 2.49 17.51 14.82
CA TRP A 507 3.62 16.59 14.66
C TRP A 507 4.26 16.72 13.28
N GLN A 508 3.48 16.71 12.22
CA GLN A 508 3.96 16.88 10.83
C GLN A 508 4.59 18.26 10.57
N SER A 509 4.14 19.29 11.29
CA SER A 509 4.62 20.68 11.14
C SER A 509 5.92 20.98 11.89
N TYR A 510 6.48 20.00 12.60
CA TYR A 510 7.69 20.18 13.40
C TYR A 510 8.78 19.13 13.07
N PRO A 511 9.26 19.08 11.80
CA PRO A 511 10.24 18.11 11.35
C PRO A 511 11.62 18.29 12.00
N GLU A 512 11.91 19.50 12.52
CA GLU A 512 13.15 19.84 13.22
C GLU A 512 13.19 19.39 14.68
N ALA A 513 12.12 18.79 15.22
CA ALA A 513 12.13 18.23 16.55
C ALA A 513 13.13 17.07 16.65
N ASP A 514 14.04 17.16 17.62
CA ASP A 514 15.03 16.13 17.87
C ASP A 514 15.08 15.75 19.36
N PHE A 515 15.49 14.53 19.61
CA PHE A 515 15.84 14.06 20.93
C PHE A 515 17.02 13.11 20.80
N ASN A 516 18.22 13.66 21.01
CA ASN A 516 19.48 13.02 20.72
C ASN A 516 20.19 12.53 21.97
N LEU A 517 20.90 11.40 21.86
CA LEU A 517 21.73 10.80 22.90
C LEU A 517 23.17 10.71 22.44
N PHE A 518 24.06 11.29 23.22
CA PHE A 518 25.53 11.21 23.05
C PHE A 518 26.13 10.41 24.19
N LYS A 519 27.08 9.52 23.90
CA LYS A 519 27.79 8.70 24.88
C LYS A 519 29.17 9.26 25.12
N SER A 520 29.58 9.34 26.40
CA SER A 520 30.94 9.73 26.80
C SER A 520 31.37 8.88 28.00
N GLY A 521 32.18 7.86 27.76
CA GLY A 521 32.62 6.95 28.80
C GLY A 521 31.44 6.26 29.51
N ASN A 522 31.32 6.47 30.85
CA ASN A 522 30.24 5.92 31.67
C ASN A 522 29.06 6.91 31.86
N SER A 523 28.98 7.93 31.01
CA SER A 523 27.96 8.97 31.07
C SER A 523 27.21 9.07 29.74
N ILE A 524 25.99 9.61 29.80
CA ILE A 524 25.19 9.99 28.63
C ILE A 524 24.78 11.44 28.74
N HIS A 525 24.75 12.13 27.61
CA HIS A 525 24.19 13.46 27.45
C HIS A 525 23.01 13.38 26.50
N LEU A 526 21.85 13.85 26.94
CA LEU A 526 20.63 13.92 26.15
C LEU A 526 20.36 15.38 25.81
N VAL A 527 20.07 15.65 24.56
CA VAL A 527 19.68 16.97 24.04
C VAL A 527 18.28 16.86 23.47
N ASP A 528 17.33 17.60 24.03
CA ASP A 528 15.90 17.51 23.73
C ASP A 528 15.37 18.85 23.21
N THR A 529 14.95 18.86 21.94
CA THR A 529 14.32 20.02 21.28
C THR A 529 12.85 19.73 20.89
N ARG A 530 12.18 18.75 21.51
CA ARG A 530 10.79 18.37 21.24
C ARG A 530 9.78 19.48 21.59
N THR A 531 10.17 20.44 22.42
CA THR A 531 9.36 21.62 22.70
C THR A 531 9.86 22.80 21.85
N ARG A 532 9.00 23.39 21.04
CA ARG A 532 9.38 24.51 20.16
C ARG A 532 9.98 25.67 20.97
N GLY A 533 11.16 26.13 20.52
CA GLY A 533 11.87 27.24 21.14
C GLY A 533 12.58 26.92 22.45
N GLU A 534 12.56 25.66 22.90
CA GLU A 534 13.26 25.21 24.10
C GLU A 534 14.27 24.11 23.76
N THR A 535 15.47 24.20 24.36
CA THR A 535 16.43 23.11 24.39
C THR A 535 16.61 22.69 25.83
N ARG A 536 16.41 21.40 26.12
CA ARG A 536 16.66 20.82 27.44
C ARG A 536 17.80 19.85 27.34
N GLU A 537 18.66 19.85 28.36
CA GLU A 537 19.79 18.94 28.42
C GLU A 537 19.72 18.11 29.71
N TYR A 538 20.06 16.83 29.60
CA TYR A 538 20.11 15.93 30.72
C TYR A 538 21.44 15.20 30.72
N LEU A 539 22.10 15.15 31.87
CA LEU A 539 23.37 14.47 32.09
C LEU A 539 23.20 13.37 33.14
N TYR A 540 23.46 12.15 32.71
CA TYR A 540 23.44 11.00 33.61
C TYR A 540 24.75 10.23 33.56
N SER A 541 25.14 9.64 34.71
CA SER A 541 26.34 8.82 34.83
C SER A 541 26.04 7.56 35.62
N GLY A 542 26.97 6.61 35.64
CA GLY A 542 26.87 5.40 36.44
C GLY A 542 25.63 4.56 36.13
N LEU A 543 24.93 4.12 37.17
CA LEU A 543 23.78 3.23 37.06
C LEU A 543 22.63 3.84 36.27
N ALA A 544 22.32 5.12 36.50
CA ALA A 544 21.23 5.80 35.74
C ALA A 544 21.48 5.81 34.25
N ALA A 545 22.72 6.14 33.83
CA ALA A 545 23.10 6.09 32.41
C ALA A 545 22.98 4.67 31.84
N GLN A 546 23.40 3.66 32.56
CA GLN A 546 23.33 2.27 32.12
C GLN A 546 21.89 1.76 32.01
N ILE A 547 20.99 2.13 32.95
CA ILE A 547 19.55 1.81 32.89
C ILE A 547 18.92 2.48 31.65
N TYR A 548 19.20 3.77 31.42
CA TYR A 548 18.69 4.49 30.25
C TYR A 548 19.07 3.80 28.95
N LEU A 549 20.37 3.46 28.79
CA LEU A 549 20.89 2.74 27.64
C LEU A 549 20.30 1.32 27.49
N CYS A 550 20.08 0.64 28.62
CA CYS A 550 19.44 -0.69 28.61
C CYS A 550 17.99 -0.62 28.09
N CYS A 551 17.28 0.48 28.39
CA CYS A 551 15.92 0.75 27.94
C CYS A 551 15.85 1.20 26.47
N ASP A 552 16.95 1.21 25.71
CA ASP A 552 16.93 1.41 24.25
C ASP A 552 16.04 0.36 23.54
N ALA A 553 16.05 -0.86 24.04
CA ALA A 553 14.98 -1.84 23.83
C ALA A 553 14.15 -1.93 25.12
N ALA A 554 12.83 -2.14 24.96
CA ALA A 554 11.92 -2.22 26.10
C ALA A 554 12.37 -3.20 27.17
N ARG A 555 12.31 -2.79 28.44
CA ARG A 555 12.72 -3.57 29.59
C ARG A 555 11.69 -3.49 30.72
N SER A 556 11.45 -4.60 31.38
CA SER A 556 10.72 -4.62 32.64
C SER A 556 11.65 -4.32 33.83
N VAL A 557 11.07 -3.86 34.93
CA VAL A 557 11.81 -3.67 36.23
C VAL A 557 12.56 -4.94 36.61
N GLU A 558 11.90 -6.10 36.53
CA GLU A 558 12.50 -7.40 36.83
C GLU A 558 13.74 -7.69 35.96
N SER A 559 13.65 -7.41 34.68
CA SER A 559 14.77 -7.57 33.75
C SER A 559 15.96 -6.65 34.09
N LEU A 560 15.69 -5.44 34.58
CA LEU A 560 16.72 -4.48 35.01
C LEU A 560 17.36 -4.91 36.35
N ILE A 561 16.55 -5.37 37.30
CA ILE A 561 17.04 -5.93 38.57
C ILE A 561 18.00 -7.11 38.28
N ASN A 562 17.57 -8.06 37.48
CA ASN A 562 18.38 -9.23 37.11
C ASN A 562 19.69 -8.84 36.40
N ARG A 563 19.68 -7.76 35.61
CA ARG A 563 20.87 -7.32 34.90
C ARG A 563 21.87 -6.57 35.77
N PHE A 564 21.38 -5.67 36.61
CA PHE A 564 22.23 -4.76 37.38
C PHE A 564 22.49 -5.22 38.82
N GLN A 565 21.74 -6.22 39.30
CA GLN A 565 21.86 -6.80 40.67
C GLN A 565 21.68 -5.73 41.75
N VAL A 566 20.72 -4.80 41.55
CA VAL A 566 20.35 -3.73 42.48
C VAL A 566 18.91 -3.89 42.96
N SER A 567 18.52 -3.16 44.01
CA SER A 567 17.18 -3.26 44.58
C SER A 567 16.09 -2.78 43.61
N SER A 568 14.87 -3.29 43.78
CA SER A 568 13.69 -2.81 43.03
C SER A 568 13.44 -1.33 43.26
N ASP A 569 13.62 -0.84 44.48
CA ASP A 569 13.36 0.55 44.86
C ASP A 569 14.33 1.51 44.14
N GLU A 570 15.61 1.14 44.01
CA GLU A 570 16.59 1.94 43.31
C GLU A 570 16.29 2.01 41.80
N ILE A 571 15.95 0.88 41.16
CA ILE A 571 15.53 0.86 39.75
C ILE A 571 14.28 1.71 39.54
N THR A 572 13.28 1.54 40.43
CA THR A 572 11.99 2.25 40.29
C THR A 572 12.17 3.75 40.47
N THR A 573 12.99 4.19 41.43
CA THR A 573 13.30 5.60 41.66
C THR A 573 13.91 6.25 40.40
N ILE A 574 14.89 5.58 39.78
CA ILE A 574 15.52 6.08 38.53
C ILE A 574 14.49 6.13 37.37
N LEU A 575 13.67 5.10 37.22
CA LEU A 575 12.66 5.08 36.16
C LEU A 575 11.57 6.12 36.37
N GLU A 576 11.14 6.38 37.62
CA GLU A 576 10.16 7.43 37.94
C GLU A 576 10.73 8.82 37.63
N GLN A 577 12.00 9.07 37.93
CA GLN A 577 12.68 10.30 37.51
C GLN A 577 12.63 10.45 36.01
N PHE A 578 13.03 9.44 35.22
CA PHE A 578 13.01 9.47 33.78
C PHE A 578 11.59 9.68 33.19
N LEU A 579 10.55 9.12 33.81
CA LEU A 579 9.15 9.34 33.45
C LEU A 579 8.73 10.79 33.68
N SER A 580 9.10 11.37 34.83
CA SER A 580 8.79 12.76 35.18
C SER A 580 9.45 13.76 34.22
N GLU A 581 10.64 13.45 33.76
CA GLU A 581 11.41 14.21 32.76
C GLU A 581 10.93 13.95 31.32
N ARG A 582 10.00 12.99 31.10
CA ARG A 582 9.45 12.59 29.80
C ARG A 582 10.51 12.07 28.81
N ILE A 583 11.60 11.51 29.30
CA ILE A 583 12.69 10.96 28.48
C ILE A 583 12.54 9.45 28.23
N ILE A 584 11.67 8.80 28.99
CA ILE A 584 11.20 7.42 28.73
C ILE A 584 9.68 7.36 28.68
N ILE A 585 9.16 6.25 28.17
CA ILE A 585 7.74 5.88 28.32
C ILE A 585 7.59 4.56 29.05
N LYS A 586 6.42 4.38 29.65
CA LYS A 586 5.97 3.11 30.25
C LYS A 586 4.76 2.58 29.47
N SER A 587 4.77 1.31 29.12
CA SER A 587 3.63 0.60 28.54
C SER A 587 3.51 -0.78 29.16
N GLY A 588 2.45 -1.00 29.94
CA GLY A 588 2.35 -2.17 30.82
C GLY A 588 3.53 -2.21 31.80
N ASN A 589 4.26 -3.33 31.84
CA ASN A 589 5.43 -3.51 32.67
C ASN A 589 6.76 -3.10 32.02
N ASN A 590 6.72 -2.57 30.79
CA ASN A 590 7.92 -2.26 30.02
C ASN A 590 8.19 -0.76 29.97
N TYR A 591 9.47 -0.41 30.01
CA TYR A 591 10.00 0.95 29.89
C TYR A 591 10.87 1.03 28.63
N LEU A 592 10.74 2.13 27.88
CA LEU A 592 11.47 2.39 26.63
C LEU A 592 12.06 3.80 26.66
N SER A 593 13.37 3.94 26.47
CA SER A 593 14.03 5.24 26.29
C SER A 593 13.71 5.81 24.90
N LEU A 594 13.55 7.14 24.81
CA LEU A 594 13.07 7.80 23.61
C LEU A 594 14.18 8.43 22.77
N ALA A 595 15.30 8.81 23.34
CA ALA A 595 16.38 9.49 22.62
C ALA A 595 17.01 8.59 21.54
N ILE A 596 17.41 9.22 20.43
CA ILE A 596 18.11 8.58 19.32
C ILE A 596 19.62 8.69 19.57
N GLU A 597 20.30 7.56 19.56
CA GLU A 597 21.74 7.51 19.69
C GLU A 597 22.40 8.11 18.44
N MET A 598 23.24 9.12 18.64
CA MET A 598 24.05 9.73 17.61
C MET A 598 25.47 9.17 17.68
N SER A 599 26.12 8.97 16.54
CA SER A 599 27.58 8.81 16.49
C SER A 599 28.23 10.08 17.04
N GLU A 600 29.45 9.99 17.63
CA GLU A 600 30.16 11.15 18.19
C GLU A 600 29.99 12.38 17.29
N PRO A 601 29.70 13.56 17.87
CA PRO A 601 29.36 14.73 17.06
C PRO A 601 30.54 15.06 16.15
N ASP A 602 30.27 15.13 14.84
CA ASP A 602 31.12 15.98 13.98
C ASP A 602 31.19 17.34 14.66
N THR A 603 32.39 17.85 14.84
CA THR A 603 32.69 19.14 15.50
C THR A 603 31.88 20.33 14.97
N HIS A 604 31.20 20.17 13.83
CA HIS A 604 30.24 21.12 13.28
C HIS A 604 28.90 21.20 14.05
N TYR A 605 28.47 20.15 14.76
CA TYR A 605 27.21 20.17 15.49
C TYR A 605 27.31 20.98 16.80
N ILE A 606 28.42 20.90 17.50
CA ILE A 606 28.68 21.69 18.73
C ILE A 606 28.74 23.19 18.40
N ASN A 607 29.35 23.56 17.26
CA ASN A 607 29.43 24.95 16.82
C ASN A 607 28.10 25.55 16.35
N SER A 608 27.14 24.74 15.87
CA SER A 608 25.80 25.22 15.47
C SER A 608 24.89 25.52 16.66
N ILE A 609 25.12 24.89 17.80
CA ILE A 609 24.35 25.13 19.04
C ILE A 609 24.89 26.40 19.75
N THR A 610 26.20 26.62 19.73
CA THR A 610 26.82 27.79 20.39
C THR A 610 26.61 29.11 19.63
N VAL A 611 26.31 29.09 18.32
CA VAL A 611 26.03 30.29 17.50
C VAL A 611 24.58 30.76 17.59
N ARG A 612 23.65 29.96 18.16
CA ARG A 612 22.23 30.37 18.36
C ARG A 612 21.93 30.94 19.76
N SER A 613 22.97 31.08 20.60
CA SER A 613 22.85 31.66 21.94
C SER A 613 23.50 33.06 22.08
N GLU A 614 23.75 33.79 20.95
CA GLU A 614 24.08 35.22 20.95
C GLU A 614 23.00 36.06 20.26
#